data_f49ced96a364f3b1b0fb741ea3dc2d5b
#
_entry.id   f49ced96a364f3b1b0fb741ea3dc2d5b
#
_cell.length_a   1.000
_cell.length_b   1.000
_cell.length_c   1.000
_cell.angle_alpha   90.00
_cell.angle_beta   90.00
_cell.angle_gamma   90.00
#
_symmetry.space_group_name_H-M   'P 1'
#
loop_
_entity.id
_entity.type
_entity.pdbx_description
1 polymer ?
#
loop_
_entity_poly.entity_id
_entity_poly.type
_entity_poly.pdbx_seq_one_letter_code
_entity_poly.pdbx_strand_id
1 'polypeptide(L)'
;SGEPREHHRQAAGAPLRPAPALHQESASCSSGSVPHLVSLLDSILQGELPCDVXKTNSTYSILALLRVLEGLNQLSPRLRAQAASVDFAEGKIATLDELYETGTKVPSEEFVNSKLTPKLTRQMQDVLALCSGSLPSWCNQITKACPFLFPFETRRQYFHSTAFGLSRALNRLQQQQGDNPNNTGSEREVRFGRLQRQKVRVSRNRILDSAAKVMEMFSSQRAVLEVEYFGEVGTGLGPTLEFYTLLGHELQSARLGLWRSSSPYDYSEMEIDKNGVIHVDSDDDLPAPQELNSSEDARNLIQAPLGLFPRPWPSNADTSEGSRFFKVVEYFRLVGRVVAKVLQDGRLLDLPLSTAFYKLILGQELDLFDIISFDAELGKTLQELQVLVERKRFLESTCGKDQLEVADLRFRGAPIEDLCLDFTLPGFPDYILKEGEQNTIVNIHNLEEYVSLVVDATVKSGIMKQVEAFRSGFSQVFDISSLQIFSPQELDYLICGRQEIWEAESLVDNIKFDHGFTAKSPAIINLLEIMSEFTPDQQHAFCQFVTGASRLPTGGLAALSPKLTIVRKHPSSGVSTLNTSGVTDAADDDLPSVMTCANYLKLPPYSTKEVMRKKLLYAILEGRGSFDLS
;
A
#
# COMPACT_ATOMS: atom_id res chain seq x y z
N SER A 1 -34.16 -27.44 25.47
CA SER A 1 -34.83 -27.35 24.17
C SER A 1 -34.28 -26.22 23.31
N GLY A 2 -33.30 -25.50 23.78
CA GLY A 2 -32.67 -24.43 23.00
C GLY A 2 -31.38 -24.81 22.28
N GLU A 3 -30.89 -25.97 22.54
CA GLU A 3 -29.62 -26.38 22.00
C GLU A 3 -29.56 -26.52 20.47
N PRO A 4 -30.58 -27.08 19.82
CA PRO A 4 -30.50 -27.17 18.36
C PRO A 4 -30.46 -25.81 17.65
N ARG A 5 -31.05 -24.81 18.28
CA ARG A 5 -31.07 -23.48 17.67
C ARG A 5 -29.72 -22.81 17.74
N GLU A 6 -29.00 -23.04 18.81
CA GLU A 6 -27.68 -22.46 18.94
C GLU A 6 -26.71 -23.08 17.93
N HIS A 7 -26.82 -24.40 17.75
CA HIS A 7 -26.02 -25.10 16.76
C HIS A 7 -26.30 -24.59 15.35
N HIS A 8 -27.58 -24.35 15.05
CA HIS A 8 -27.97 -23.87 13.73
C HIS A 8 -27.44 -22.46 13.47
N ARG A 9 -27.44 -21.61 14.50
CA ARG A 9 -26.94 -20.26 14.38
C ARG A 9 -25.43 -20.24 14.16
N GLN A 10 -24.72 -21.10 14.85
CA GLN A 10 -23.27 -21.19 14.68
C GLN A 10 -22.91 -21.65 13.28
N ALA A 11 -23.69 -22.59 12.72
CA ALA A 11 -23.43 -23.07 11.37
C ALA A 11 -23.75 -22.02 10.32
N ALA A 12 -24.78 -21.20 10.56
CA ALA A 12 -25.23 -20.25 9.54
C ALA A 12 -24.53 -18.91 9.60
N GLY A 13 -24.17 -18.47 10.79
CA GLY A 13 -23.71 -17.11 10.94
C GLY A 13 -22.29 -16.91 11.44
N ALA A 14 -21.77 -17.93 12.11
CA ALA A 14 -20.50 -17.74 12.82
C ALA A 14 -19.28 -17.44 11.94
N PRO A 15 -19.16 -17.99 10.74
CA PRO A 15 -17.93 -17.75 10.00
C PRO A 15 -17.72 -16.33 9.51
N LEU A 16 -18.65 -15.43 9.81
CA LEU A 16 -18.66 -14.26 8.96
C LEU A 16 -18.72 -12.95 9.67
N ARG A 17 -18.20 -12.88 10.85
CA ARG A 17 -18.05 -11.61 11.53
C ARG A 17 -16.57 -11.26 11.59
N PRO A 18 -16.02 -10.72 10.50
CA PRO A 18 -14.58 -10.45 10.54
C PRO A 18 -14.19 -9.38 11.53
N ALA A 19 -15.02 -8.37 11.70
CA ALA A 19 -14.66 -7.26 12.56
C ALA A 19 -14.66 -7.61 14.04
N PRO A 20 -15.69 -8.25 14.58
CA PRO A 20 -15.62 -8.64 16.00
C PRO A 20 -14.53 -9.68 16.29
N ALA A 21 -14.35 -10.64 15.38
CA ALA A 21 -13.30 -11.64 15.58
C ALA A 21 -11.91 -11.01 15.59
N LEU A 22 -11.68 -10.07 14.68
CA LEU A 22 -10.41 -9.37 14.63
C LEU A 22 -10.19 -8.53 15.88
N HIS A 23 -11.26 -7.91 16.38
CA HIS A 23 -11.20 -7.14 17.61
C HIS A 23 -10.81 -8.01 18.80
N GLN A 24 -11.45 -9.15 18.93
CA GLN A 24 -11.18 -10.05 20.03
C GLN A 24 -9.75 -10.58 19.96
N GLU A 25 -9.29 -10.88 18.75
CA GLU A 25 -7.94 -11.39 18.59
C GLU A 25 -6.88 -10.33 18.86
N SER A 26 -7.13 -9.09 18.44
CA SER A 26 -6.19 -8.04 18.74
C SER A 26 -6.15 -7.73 20.24
N ALA A 27 -7.27 -7.87 20.92
CA ALA A 27 -7.32 -7.71 22.37
C ALA A 27 -6.63 -8.86 23.09
N SER A 28 -6.66 -10.05 22.49
CA SER A 28 -6.05 -11.24 23.08
C SER A 28 -4.70 -11.57 22.47
N CYS A 29 -4.03 -10.58 21.92
CA CYS A 29 -2.75 -10.77 21.24
C CYS A 29 -1.68 -11.38 22.12
N SER A 30 -1.84 -11.31 23.41
CA SER A 30 -0.92 -11.94 24.33
C SER A 30 -1.00 -13.48 24.28
N SER A 31 -2.07 -14.02 23.73
CA SER A 31 -2.24 -15.47 23.68
C SER A 31 -1.71 -16.12 22.39
N GLY A 32 -1.23 -15.33 21.44
CA GLY A 32 -0.64 -15.87 20.24
C GLY A 32 -1.61 -16.50 19.24
N SER A 33 -2.87 -16.13 19.30
CA SER A 33 -3.85 -16.66 18.36
C SER A 33 -3.64 -16.11 16.94
N VAL A 34 -3.88 -16.98 15.94
CA VAL A 34 -3.75 -16.60 14.54
C VAL A 34 -4.91 -15.69 14.13
N PRO A 35 -4.66 -14.59 13.44
CA PRO A 35 -5.76 -13.73 13.00
C PRO A 35 -6.69 -14.46 12.04
N HIS A 36 -7.99 -14.25 12.23
CA HIS A 36 -8.99 -14.83 11.34
C HIS A 36 -9.13 -13.96 10.10
N LEU A 37 -8.62 -14.46 8.98
CA LEU A 37 -8.89 -13.87 7.69
C LEU A 37 -10.10 -14.56 7.09
N VAL A 38 -11.03 -13.77 6.55
CA VAL A 38 -12.30 -14.28 6.03
C VAL A 38 -12.32 -14.04 4.52
N SER A 39 -12.79 -15.04 3.78
CA SER A 39 -12.93 -14.86 2.34
C SER A 39 -14.00 -13.83 2.06
N LEU A 40 -13.79 -13.03 1.02
CA LEU A 40 -14.76 -12.00 0.64
C LEU A 40 -16.08 -12.65 0.23
N LEU A 41 -16.02 -13.77 -0.48
CA LEU A 41 -17.23 -14.48 -0.88
C LEU A 41 -18.05 -14.94 0.33
N ASP A 42 -17.40 -15.52 1.33
CA ASP A 42 -18.11 -15.96 2.54
C ASP A 42 -18.72 -14.77 3.26
N SER A 43 -17.99 -13.67 3.36
CA SER A 43 -18.50 -12.45 3.98
C SER A 43 -19.75 -11.94 3.28
N ILE A 44 -19.77 -11.98 1.95
CA ILE A 44 -20.92 -11.54 1.15
C ILE A 44 -22.09 -12.48 1.32
N LEU A 45 -21.85 -13.79 1.25
CA LEU A 45 -22.92 -14.80 1.29
C LEU A 45 -23.59 -14.90 2.64
N GLN A 46 -22.97 -14.38 3.68
CA GLN A 46 -23.53 -14.44 5.01
C GLN A 46 -24.87 -13.72 5.13
N GLY A 47 -25.03 -12.63 4.38
CA GLY A 47 -26.30 -11.93 4.34
C GLY A 47 -26.69 -11.20 5.62
N GLU A 48 -25.88 -11.27 6.68
CA GLU A 48 -26.20 -10.57 7.93
C GLU A 48 -25.46 -9.25 8.01
N LEU A 49 -26.18 -8.21 8.39
CA LEU A 49 -25.58 -6.90 8.61
C LEU A 49 -24.98 -6.84 10.01
N PRO A 50 -23.80 -6.27 10.17
CA PRO A 50 -23.24 -6.04 11.51
C PRO A 50 -23.84 -4.80 12.14
N CYS A 51 -25.15 -4.80 12.36
CA CYS A 51 -25.85 -3.66 12.94
C CYS A 51 -27.08 -4.14 13.70
N ASP A 52 -27.62 -3.26 14.55
CA ASP A 52 -28.71 -3.58 15.46
C ASP A 52 -30.10 -3.38 14.87
N VAL A 53 -30.21 -3.31 13.56
CA VAL A 53 -31.52 -3.17 12.93
C VAL A 53 -32.24 -4.51 12.93
N UNK A 54 -33.18 -4.60 13.38
CA UNK A 54 -33.81 -5.60 13.43
C UNK A 54 -34.00 -6.12 12.19
N LYS A 55 -34.03 -7.32 12.24
CA LYS A 55 -34.10 -8.12 11.02
C LYS A 55 -35.49 -8.08 10.38
N THR A 56 -36.46 -7.77 11.18
CA THR A 56 -37.86 -7.64 10.68
C THR A 56 -38.11 -6.31 9.98
N ASN A 57 -37.21 -5.36 10.11
CA ASN A 57 -37.32 -4.06 9.47
C ASN A 57 -37.05 -4.18 7.97
N SER A 58 -37.87 -3.55 7.15
CA SER A 58 -37.64 -3.56 5.70
C SER A 58 -36.33 -2.90 5.30
N THR A 59 -35.85 -1.94 6.09
CA THR A 59 -34.55 -1.30 5.86
C THR A 59 -33.42 -2.32 5.93
N TYR A 60 -33.50 -3.26 6.88
CA TYR A 60 -32.48 -4.32 6.98
C TYR A 60 -32.40 -5.13 5.70
N SER A 61 -33.55 -5.54 5.16
CA SER A 61 -33.59 -6.34 3.93
C SER A 61 -33.00 -5.57 2.75
N ILE A 62 -33.29 -4.28 2.65
CA ILE A 62 -32.78 -3.44 1.57
C ILE A 62 -31.27 -3.31 1.68
N LEU A 63 -30.76 -3.03 2.88
CA LEU A 63 -29.31 -2.89 3.09
C LEU A 63 -28.59 -4.21 2.85
N ALA A 64 -29.17 -5.32 3.29
CA ALA A 64 -28.58 -6.64 3.05
C ALA A 64 -28.50 -6.95 1.56
N LEU A 65 -29.57 -6.64 0.81
CA LEU A 65 -29.56 -6.85 -0.63
C LEU A 65 -28.51 -5.97 -1.32
N LEU A 66 -28.43 -4.70 -0.94
CA LEU A 66 -27.42 -3.80 -1.52
C LEU A 66 -26.00 -4.29 -1.23
N ARG A 67 -25.78 -4.78 -0.02
CA ARG A 67 -24.48 -5.30 0.35
C ARG A 67 -24.10 -6.51 -0.49
N VAL A 68 -25.05 -7.42 -0.74
CA VAL A 68 -24.81 -8.58 -1.60
C VAL A 68 -24.51 -8.11 -3.04
N LEU A 69 -25.30 -7.19 -3.57
CA LEU A 69 -25.11 -6.71 -4.94
C LEU A 69 -23.74 -6.03 -5.12
N GLU A 70 -23.37 -5.19 -4.17
CA GLU A 70 -22.08 -4.51 -4.25
C GLU A 70 -20.92 -5.51 -4.12
N GLY A 71 -21.06 -6.49 -3.23
CA GLY A 71 -20.06 -7.53 -3.07
C GLY A 71 -19.90 -8.38 -4.32
N LEU A 72 -21.02 -8.75 -4.95
CA LEU A 72 -20.98 -9.50 -6.20
C LEU A 72 -20.32 -8.67 -7.31
N ASN A 73 -20.57 -7.37 -7.31
CA ASN A 73 -19.89 -6.48 -8.25
C ASN A 73 -18.37 -6.52 -8.07
N GLN A 74 -17.91 -6.49 -6.83
CA GLN A 74 -16.47 -6.59 -6.56
C GLN A 74 -15.89 -7.93 -7.00
N LEU A 75 -16.65 -9.01 -6.84
CA LEU A 75 -16.19 -10.36 -7.17
C LEU A 75 -16.40 -10.72 -8.64
N SER A 76 -17.03 -9.87 -9.44
CA SER A 76 -17.43 -10.27 -10.79
C SER A 76 -16.26 -10.71 -11.68
N PRO A 77 -15.07 -10.08 -11.67
CA PRO A 77 -13.98 -10.61 -12.49
C PRO A 77 -13.56 -12.01 -12.06
N ARG A 78 -13.52 -12.27 -10.75
CA ARG A 78 -13.19 -13.60 -10.24
C ARG A 78 -14.24 -14.64 -10.63
N LEU A 79 -15.51 -14.28 -10.51
CA LEU A 79 -16.58 -15.19 -10.87
C LEU A 79 -16.57 -15.53 -12.35
N ARG A 80 -16.27 -14.55 -13.21
CA ARG A 80 -16.12 -14.80 -14.64
C ARG A 80 -14.95 -15.71 -14.93
N ALA A 81 -13.81 -15.53 -14.25
CA ALA A 81 -12.66 -16.39 -14.44
C ALA A 81 -12.97 -17.81 -14.00
N GLN A 82 -13.69 -17.99 -12.89
CA GLN A 82 -14.10 -19.31 -12.44
C GLN A 82 -15.05 -19.97 -13.44
N ALA A 83 -16.00 -19.22 -13.99
CA ALA A 83 -16.93 -19.75 -14.98
C ALA A 83 -16.19 -20.17 -16.24
N ALA A 84 -15.22 -19.36 -16.69
CA ALA A 84 -14.41 -19.70 -17.85
C ALA A 84 -13.57 -20.96 -17.61
N SER A 85 -13.06 -21.10 -16.40
CA SER A 85 -12.29 -22.29 -16.01
C SER A 85 -13.16 -23.55 -16.08
N VAL A 86 -14.38 -23.48 -15.58
CA VAL A 86 -15.33 -24.60 -15.65
C VAL A 86 -15.67 -24.90 -17.10
N ASP A 87 -15.95 -23.88 -17.91
CA ASP A 87 -16.30 -24.09 -19.31
C ASP A 87 -15.16 -24.73 -20.10
N PHE A 88 -13.92 -24.35 -19.82
CA PHE A 88 -12.77 -24.99 -20.45
C PHE A 88 -12.65 -26.44 -19.99
N ALA A 89 -12.80 -26.69 -18.71
CA ALA A 89 -12.70 -28.04 -18.15
C ALA A 89 -13.74 -28.97 -18.77
N GLU A 90 -14.94 -28.45 -19.05
CA GLU A 90 -16.03 -29.23 -19.64
C GLU A 90 -15.98 -29.27 -21.16
N GLY A 91 -15.01 -28.62 -21.76
CA GLY A 91 -14.86 -28.62 -23.22
C GLY A 91 -15.75 -27.64 -23.97
N LYS A 92 -16.40 -26.72 -23.26
CA LYS A 92 -17.31 -25.75 -23.88
C LYS A 92 -16.57 -24.61 -24.56
N ILE A 93 -15.36 -24.29 -24.12
CA ILE A 93 -14.48 -23.30 -24.77
C ILE A 93 -13.13 -23.94 -25.03
N ALA A 94 -12.46 -23.50 -26.08
CA ALA A 94 -11.22 -24.14 -26.57
C ALA A 94 -9.97 -23.39 -26.12
N THR A 95 -10.08 -22.13 -25.71
CA THR A 95 -8.92 -21.32 -25.37
C THR A 95 -9.03 -20.80 -23.95
N LEU A 96 -7.88 -20.56 -23.33
CA LEU A 96 -7.81 -20.01 -21.97
C LEU A 96 -7.78 -18.48 -21.94
N ASP A 97 -7.91 -17.84 -23.08
CA ASP A 97 -7.83 -16.38 -23.15
C ASP A 97 -8.89 -15.70 -22.29
N GLU A 98 -10.07 -16.32 -22.16
CA GLU A 98 -11.17 -15.76 -21.38
C GLU A 98 -10.90 -15.76 -19.88
N LEU A 99 -9.92 -16.55 -19.41
CA LEU A 99 -9.54 -16.52 -17.99
C LEU A 99 -9.02 -15.15 -17.56
N TYR A 100 -8.43 -14.44 -18.49
CA TYR A 100 -7.73 -13.20 -18.17
C TYR A 100 -8.53 -11.95 -18.53
N GLU A 101 -9.72 -12.13 -19.09
CA GLU A 101 -10.58 -10.99 -19.38
C GLU A 101 -11.13 -10.40 -18.10
N THR A 102 -10.74 -9.16 -17.84
CA THR A 102 -11.31 -8.40 -16.75
C THR A 102 -12.62 -7.81 -17.23
N GLY A 103 -13.72 -8.31 -16.70
CA GLY A 103 -15.02 -7.77 -17.02
C GLY A 103 -15.21 -6.37 -16.45
N THR A 104 -16.12 -5.63 -17.05
CA THR A 104 -16.45 -4.29 -16.55
C THR A 104 -17.27 -4.42 -15.27
N LYS A 105 -16.86 -3.67 -14.26
CA LYS A 105 -17.61 -3.55 -13.02
C LYS A 105 -18.55 -2.36 -13.11
N VAL A 106 -19.65 -2.45 -12.39
CA VAL A 106 -20.52 -1.28 -12.17
C VAL A 106 -19.70 -0.25 -11.39
N PRO A 107 -19.64 1.01 -11.83
CA PRO A 107 -18.85 2.01 -11.10
C PRO A 107 -19.37 2.19 -9.67
N SER A 108 -18.44 2.45 -8.76
CA SER A 108 -18.78 2.61 -7.34
C SER A 108 -19.76 3.76 -7.10
N GLU A 109 -19.75 4.76 -7.97
CA GLU A 109 -20.66 5.91 -7.86
C GLU A 109 -22.12 5.52 -7.97
N GLU A 110 -22.40 4.41 -8.66
CA GLU A 110 -23.78 3.93 -8.81
C GLU A 110 -24.39 3.45 -7.49
N PHE A 111 -23.54 3.09 -6.53
CA PHE A 111 -24.01 2.63 -5.23
C PHE A 111 -24.16 3.76 -4.21
N VAL A 112 -23.60 4.93 -4.50
CA VAL A 112 -23.63 6.06 -3.57
C VAL A 112 -25.07 6.57 -3.42
N ASN A 113 -25.46 6.83 -2.17
CA ASN A 113 -26.78 7.38 -1.87
C ASN A 113 -26.64 8.88 -1.66
N SER A 114 -27.19 9.65 -2.58
CA SER A 114 -27.08 11.11 -2.56
C SER A 114 -27.88 11.76 -1.45
N LYS A 115 -28.81 11.04 -0.84
CA LYS A 115 -29.61 11.58 0.27
C LYS A 115 -28.97 11.32 1.63
N LEU A 116 -28.31 10.16 1.79
CA LEU A 116 -27.64 9.83 3.04
C LEU A 116 -26.35 10.61 3.22
N THR A 117 -25.63 10.89 2.13
CA THR A 117 -24.33 11.54 2.21
C THR A 117 -24.38 12.89 2.91
N PRO A 118 -25.29 13.82 2.54
CA PRO A 118 -25.35 15.10 3.28
C PRO A 118 -25.77 14.91 4.73
N LYS A 119 -26.59 13.91 5.03
CA LYS A 119 -27.00 13.66 6.41
C LYS A 119 -25.84 13.25 7.28
N LEU A 120 -24.97 12.36 6.77
CA LEU A 120 -23.78 11.96 7.50
C LEU A 120 -22.81 13.13 7.64
N THR A 121 -22.61 13.89 6.58
CA THR A 121 -21.72 15.06 6.60
C THR A 121 -22.18 16.07 7.65
N ARG A 122 -23.49 16.29 7.74
CA ARG A 122 -24.05 17.21 8.72
C ARG A 122 -23.81 16.73 10.15
N GLN A 123 -23.96 15.43 10.38
CA GLN A 123 -23.69 14.89 11.71
C GLN A 123 -22.24 15.04 12.10
N MET A 124 -21.31 14.87 11.16
CA MET A 124 -19.89 15.05 11.43
C MET A 124 -19.51 16.49 11.73
N GLN A 125 -20.31 17.45 11.30
CA GLN A 125 -20.08 18.86 11.61
C GLN A 125 -20.54 19.24 13.01
N ASP A 126 -21.27 18.36 13.67
CA ASP A 126 -21.71 18.59 15.05
C ASP A 126 -20.54 18.27 16.00
N VAL A 127 -19.81 19.31 16.35
CA VAL A 127 -18.61 19.18 17.20
C VAL A 127 -18.97 18.54 18.54
N LEU A 128 -20.09 18.94 19.11
CA LEU A 128 -20.51 18.45 20.42
C LEU A 128 -20.81 16.95 20.38
N ALA A 129 -21.47 16.50 19.33
CA ALA A 129 -21.78 15.08 19.16
C ALA A 129 -20.52 14.24 18.97
N LEU A 130 -19.56 14.74 18.18
CA LEU A 130 -18.28 14.07 18.01
C LEU A 130 -17.51 13.99 19.31
N CYS A 131 -17.47 15.10 20.06
CA CYS A 131 -16.68 15.19 21.30
C CYS A 131 -17.26 14.29 22.40
N SER A 132 -18.56 14.18 22.47
CA SER A 132 -19.22 13.38 23.51
C SER A 132 -19.40 11.91 23.09
N GLY A 133 -19.01 11.55 21.88
CA GLY A 133 -19.26 10.21 21.36
C GLY A 133 -20.72 9.92 21.12
N SER A 134 -21.53 10.95 20.95
CA SER A 134 -22.98 10.80 20.86
C SER A 134 -23.50 10.99 19.44
N LEU A 135 -22.69 10.68 18.45
CA LEU A 135 -23.22 10.59 17.08
C LEU A 135 -24.39 9.59 17.05
N PRO A 136 -25.45 9.88 16.28
CA PRO A 136 -26.53 8.91 16.16
C PRO A 136 -25.98 7.54 15.76
N SER A 137 -26.56 6.49 16.34
CA SER A 137 -26.05 5.13 16.12
C SER A 137 -26.09 4.73 14.65
N TRP A 138 -27.02 5.29 13.86
CA TRP A 138 -27.10 4.94 12.44
C TRP A 138 -25.84 5.34 11.68
N CYS A 139 -25.14 6.40 12.11
CA CYS A 139 -23.91 6.85 11.44
C CYS A 139 -22.88 5.73 11.44
N ASN A 140 -22.65 5.14 12.61
CA ASN A 140 -21.67 4.08 12.74
C ASN A 140 -22.16 2.78 12.09
N GLN A 141 -23.43 2.45 12.31
CA GLN A 141 -24.00 1.20 11.80
C GLN A 141 -23.99 1.14 10.28
N ILE A 142 -24.46 2.19 9.61
CA ILE A 142 -24.55 2.18 8.15
C ILE A 142 -23.15 2.32 7.53
N THR A 143 -22.29 3.14 8.11
CA THR A 143 -20.92 3.28 7.58
C THR A 143 -20.16 1.97 7.65
N LYS A 144 -20.36 1.19 8.72
CA LYS A 144 -19.72 -0.12 8.84
C LYS A 144 -20.36 -1.17 7.94
N ALA A 145 -21.68 -1.20 7.89
CA ALA A 145 -22.38 -2.24 7.15
C ALA A 145 -22.34 -2.02 5.64
N CYS A 146 -22.52 -0.78 5.21
CA CYS A 146 -22.65 -0.44 3.80
C CYS A 146 -21.85 0.82 3.47
N PRO A 147 -20.52 0.76 3.59
CA PRO A 147 -19.71 1.95 3.34
C PRO A 147 -19.85 2.47 1.91
N PHE A 148 -20.14 1.60 0.96
CA PHE A 148 -20.29 1.96 -0.44
C PHE A 148 -21.43 2.95 -0.69
N LEU A 149 -22.33 3.14 0.28
CA LEU A 149 -23.40 4.14 0.15
C LEU A 149 -22.87 5.57 0.21
N PHE A 150 -21.64 5.76 0.65
CA PHE A 150 -21.03 7.08 0.79
C PHE A 150 -19.83 7.20 -0.14
N PRO A 151 -19.59 8.39 -0.72
CA PRO A 151 -18.39 8.60 -1.54
C PRO A 151 -17.12 8.51 -0.68
N PHE A 152 -16.00 8.29 -1.34
CA PHE A 152 -14.72 8.15 -0.66
C PHE A 152 -14.42 9.35 0.25
N GLU A 153 -14.64 10.57 -0.22
CA GLU A 153 -14.33 11.76 0.58
C GLU A 153 -15.14 11.78 1.87
N THR A 154 -16.40 11.39 1.83
CA THR A 154 -17.24 11.34 3.03
C THR A 154 -16.72 10.28 4.01
N ARG A 155 -16.35 9.11 3.48
CA ARG A 155 -15.80 8.04 4.32
C ARG A 155 -14.45 8.45 4.91
N ARG A 156 -13.64 9.16 4.14
CA ARG A 156 -12.37 9.67 4.63
C ARG A 156 -12.57 10.67 5.77
N GLN A 157 -13.51 11.58 5.62
CA GLN A 157 -13.85 12.51 6.70
C GLN A 157 -14.34 11.79 7.94
N TYR A 158 -15.19 10.79 7.74
CA TYR A 158 -15.69 9.99 8.86
C TYR A 158 -14.55 9.29 9.58
N PHE A 159 -13.64 8.69 8.83
CA PHE A 159 -12.48 8.02 9.38
C PHE A 159 -11.63 8.99 10.20
N HIS A 160 -11.28 10.12 9.64
CA HIS A 160 -10.45 11.11 10.33
C HIS A 160 -11.14 11.71 11.55
N SER A 161 -12.47 11.74 11.55
CA SER A 161 -13.22 12.31 12.66
C SER A 161 -13.46 11.33 13.81
N THR A 162 -13.41 10.03 13.54
CA THR A 162 -13.84 9.03 14.53
C THR A 162 -12.75 8.04 14.94
N ALA A 163 -11.70 7.85 14.14
CA ALA A 163 -10.77 6.74 14.37
C ALA A 163 -9.69 7.05 15.42
N PHE A 164 -9.36 8.32 15.62
CA PHE A 164 -8.15 8.68 16.36
C PHE A 164 -8.42 9.38 17.68
N GLY A 165 -9.66 9.45 18.11
CA GLY A 165 -9.98 10.11 19.35
C GLY A 165 -10.33 11.57 19.18
N LEU A 166 -10.64 12.19 20.30
CA LEU A 166 -11.28 13.50 20.33
C LEU A 166 -10.40 14.63 19.78
N SER A 167 -9.13 14.67 20.16
CA SER A 167 -8.27 15.77 19.74
C SER A 167 -8.08 15.82 18.24
N ARG A 168 -8.00 14.64 17.58
CA ARG A 168 -7.87 14.57 16.14
C ARG A 168 -9.15 15.02 15.45
N ALA A 169 -10.31 14.63 15.98
CA ALA A 169 -11.60 15.06 15.44
C ALA A 169 -11.74 16.58 15.51
N LEU A 170 -11.38 17.17 16.64
CA LEU A 170 -11.44 18.63 16.80
C LEU A 170 -10.50 19.34 15.83
N ASN A 171 -9.28 18.83 15.70
CA ASN A 171 -8.30 19.44 14.81
C ASN A 171 -8.78 19.42 13.35
N ARG A 172 -9.39 18.30 12.92
CA ARG A 172 -9.91 18.19 11.56
C ARG A 172 -11.04 19.17 11.30
N LEU A 173 -11.93 19.31 12.28
CA LEU A 173 -13.04 20.25 12.17
C LEU A 173 -12.53 21.70 12.09
N GLN A 174 -11.51 22.02 12.87
CA GLN A 174 -10.93 23.36 12.84
C GLN A 174 -10.27 23.65 11.50
N GLN A 175 -9.59 22.66 10.90
CA GLN A 175 -8.99 22.84 9.58
C GLN A 175 -10.07 23.09 8.52
N GLN A 176 -11.18 22.38 8.61
CA GLN A 176 -12.29 22.58 7.68
C GLN A 176 -12.92 23.95 7.83
N GLN A 177 -13.03 24.45 9.07
CA GLN A 177 -13.58 25.78 9.34
C GLN A 177 -12.61 26.89 8.97
N GLY A 178 -11.30 26.64 9.08
CA GLY A 178 -10.28 27.61 8.75
C GLY A 178 -10.21 27.95 7.29
N ASP A 179 -10.72 27.08 6.43
CA ASP A 179 -10.81 27.38 5.00
C ASP A 179 -11.99 28.28 4.64
N ASN A 180 -12.80 28.63 5.64
CA ASN A 180 -13.96 29.50 5.43
C ASN A 180 -13.59 30.93 5.80
N PRO A 181 -13.57 31.88 4.83
CA PRO A 181 -13.08 33.23 5.11
C PRO A 181 -13.98 34.06 6.04
N ASN A 182 -15.17 33.54 6.36
CA ASN A 182 -16.09 34.26 7.24
C ASN A 182 -15.93 33.93 8.72
N ASN A 183 -14.97 33.08 9.06
CA ASN A 183 -14.82 32.62 10.44
C ASN A 183 -13.69 33.38 11.12
N THR A 184 -14.00 34.55 11.68
CA THR A 184 -13.01 35.39 12.35
C THR A 184 -13.07 35.26 13.87
N GLY A 185 -13.95 34.41 14.41
CA GLY A 185 -14.19 34.43 15.84
C GLY A 185 -13.61 33.29 16.66
N SER A 186 -12.70 32.51 16.10
CA SER A 186 -12.41 31.23 16.72
C SER A 186 -10.99 31.05 17.25
N GLU A 187 -10.24 32.13 17.46
CA GLU A 187 -8.89 31.98 18.00
C GLU A 187 -8.89 31.30 19.38
N ARG A 188 -9.97 31.43 20.13
CA ARG A 188 -10.09 30.80 21.44
C ARG A 188 -10.50 29.34 21.36
N GLU A 189 -11.31 28.96 20.37
CA GLU A 189 -11.74 27.58 20.18
C GLU A 189 -10.62 26.71 19.64
N VAL A 190 -9.70 27.30 18.90
CA VAL A 190 -8.56 26.60 18.31
C VAL A 190 -7.68 25.96 19.40
N ARG A 191 -7.65 26.52 20.59
CA ARG A 191 -6.77 26.02 21.66
C ARG A 191 -7.19 24.65 22.21
N PHE A 192 -8.47 24.29 22.12
CA PHE A 192 -8.94 23.01 22.66
C PHE A 192 -8.62 21.83 21.77
N GLY A 193 -8.44 22.06 20.48
CA GLY A 193 -8.20 20.99 19.54
C GLY A 193 -6.78 20.90 19.02
N ARG A 194 -5.85 21.63 19.64
CA ARG A 194 -4.48 21.64 19.14
C ARG A 194 -3.83 20.29 19.39
N LEU A 195 -3.38 19.66 18.30
CA LEU A 195 -2.69 18.39 18.39
C LEU A 195 -1.37 18.57 19.12
N GLN A 196 -1.12 17.71 20.09
CA GLN A 196 0.19 17.66 20.72
C GLN A 196 1.19 17.12 19.71
N ARG A 197 2.36 17.74 19.69
CA ARG A 197 3.45 17.32 18.83
C ARG A 197 4.55 16.71 19.68
N GLN A 198 5.01 15.54 19.25
CA GLN A 198 6.13 14.88 19.91
C GLN A 198 7.35 15.02 19.02
N LYS A 199 8.30 15.83 19.46
CA LYS A 199 9.56 15.97 18.75
C LYS A 199 10.43 14.75 19.01
N VAL A 200 10.97 14.17 17.96
CA VAL A 200 11.85 13.01 18.02
C VAL A 200 13.11 13.30 17.22
N ARG A 201 14.25 12.87 17.75
CA ARG A 201 15.51 13.01 17.03
C ARG A 201 15.90 11.67 16.43
N VAL A 202 16.25 11.69 15.15
CA VAL A 202 16.63 10.50 14.41
C VAL A 202 17.99 10.71 13.78
N SER A 203 18.68 9.59 13.56
CA SER A 203 19.95 9.61 12.85
C SER A 203 19.68 9.38 11.36
N ARG A 204 20.11 10.32 10.54
CA ARG A 204 19.94 10.20 9.09
C ARG A 204 20.60 8.94 8.55
N ASN A 205 21.65 8.50 9.21
CA ASN A 205 22.45 7.35 8.77
C ASN A 205 21.88 6.03 9.27
N ARG A 206 20.94 6.07 10.21
CA ARG A 206 20.35 4.87 10.82
C ARG A 206 18.85 5.03 10.89
N ILE A 207 18.23 5.20 9.73
CA ILE A 207 16.80 5.49 9.66
C ILE A 207 15.97 4.34 10.25
N LEU A 208 16.32 3.09 9.90
CA LEU A 208 15.55 1.94 10.41
C LEU A 208 15.67 1.80 11.92
N ASP A 209 16.87 1.91 12.46
CA ASP A 209 17.06 1.81 13.91
C ASP A 209 16.35 2.94 14.64
N SER A 210 16.47 4.15 14.10
CA SER A 210 15.78 5.31 14.67
C SER A 210 14.26 5.12 14.63
N ALA A 211 13.74 4.66 13.50
CA ALA A 211 12.30 4.43 13.36
C ALA A 211 11.82 3.36 14.34
N ALA A 212 12.60 2.27 14.50
CA ALA A 212 12.21 1.22 15.44
C ALA A 212 12.11 1.75 16.86
N LYS A 213 13.08 2.56 17.28
CA LYS A 213 13.05 3.14 18.64
C LYS A 213 11.91 4.14 18.80
N VAL A 214 11.72 5.00 17.82
CA VAL A 214 10.65 6.00 17.86
C VAL A 214 9.28 5.32 17.92
N MET A 215 9.05 4.33 17.09
CA MET A 215 7.76 3.64 17.07
C MET A 215 7.53 2.83 18.35
N GLU A 216 8.58 2.23 18.89
CA GLU A 216 8.44 1.52 20.17
C GLU A 216 8.02 2.47 21.29
N MET A 217 8.59 3.67 21.33
CA MET A 217 8.33 4.63 22.39
C MET A 217 7.03 5.40 22.19
N PHE A 218 6.67 5.74 20.96
CA PHE A 218 5.64 6.74 20.71
C PHE A 218 4.47 6.25 19.85
N SER A 219 4.46 5.00 19.37
CA SER A 219 3.40 4.57 18.48
C SER A 219 2.03 4.57 19.13
N SER A 220 1.96 4.26 20.42
CA SER A 220 0.69 4.24 21.15
C SER A 220 0.23 5.64 21.59
N GLN A 221 1.08 6.64 21.47
CA GLN A 221 0.73 8.00 21.84
C GLN A 221 -0.02 8.69 20.71
N ARG A 222 -0.94 9.54 21.07
CA ARG A 222 -1.76 10.25 20.09
C ARG A 222 -1.09 11.49 19.52
N ALA A 223 0.07 11.87 20.04
CA ALA A 223 0.80 13.03 19.54
C ALA A 223 1.29 12.79 18.12
N VAL A 224 1.27 13.86 17.31
CA VAL A 224 1.84 13.83 15.97
C VAL A 224 3.36 13.87 16.09
N LEU A 225 4.05 12.99 15.37
CA LEU A 225 5.50 12.97 15.39
C LEU A 225 6.06 14.10 14.53
N GLU A 226 7.05 14.79 15.07
CA GLU A 226 7.79 15.83 14.37
C GLU A 226 9.27 15.47 14.44
N VAL A 227 9.88 15.26 13.28
CA VAL A 227 11.23 14.68 13.22
C VAL A 227 12.28 15.78 13.11
N GLU A 228 13.34 15.63 13.88
CA GLU A 228 14.58 16.41 13.76
C GLU A 228 15.73 15.43 13.54
N TYR A 229 16.74 15.86 12.81
CA TYR A 229 17.91 15.02 12.59
C TYR A 229 19.04 15.46 13.52
N PHE A 230 19.77 14.49 14.06
CA PHE A 230 20.95 14.78 14.88
C PHE A 230 21.95 15.60 14.08
N GLY A 231 22.43 16.67 14.68
CA GLY A 231 23.46 17.51 14.12
C GLY A 231 23.00 18.43 13.01
N GLU A 232 21.72 18.51 12.74
CA GLU A 232 21.19 19.37 11.68
C GLU A 232 20.27 20.44 12.27
N VAL A 233 20.29 21.59 11.63
CA VAL A 233 19.42 22.72 12.01
C VAL A 233 18.21 22.70 11.07
N GLY A 234 17.14 22.14 11.52
CA GLY A 234 15.92 22.09 10.72
C GLY A 234 14.84 21.42 11.54
N THR A 235 13.70 22.07 11.59
CA THR A 235 12.56 21.55 12.35
C THR A 235 11.31 21.70 11.49
N GLY A 236 10.28 20.99 11.85
CA GLY A 236 8.99 21.15 11.26
C GLY A 236 8.67 20.09 10.23
N LEU A 237 7.93 20.51 9.21
CA LEU A 237 7.34 19.57 8.26
C LEU A 237 8.37 18.95 7.31
N GLY A 238 9.33 19.74 6.85
CA GLY A 238 10.31 19.26 5.88
C GLY A 238 11.06 18.02 6.35
N PRO A 239 11.76 18.08 7.49
CA PRO A 239 12.45 16.90 7.99
C PRO A 239 11.53 15.71 8.26
N THR A 240 10.32 15.97 8.71
CA THR A 240 9.36 14.88 8.99
C THR A 240 8.96 14.17 7.70
N LEU A 241 8.65 14.93 6.65
CA LEU A 241 8.29 14.33 5.36
C LEU A 241 9.47 13.54 4.79
N GLU A 242 10.66 14.10 4.89
CA GLU A 242 11.88 13.42 4.43
C GLU A 242 12.09 12.11 5.18
N PHE A 243 11.89 12.13 6.49
CA PHE A 243 12.04 10.92 7.31
C PHE A 243 11.17 9.78 6.80
N TYR A 244 9.88 10.06 6.55
CA TYR A 244 8.98 9.01 6.08
C TYR A 244 9.33 8.54 4.67
N THR A 245 9.83 9.44 3.82
CA THR A 245 10.31 9.05 2.49
C THR A 245 11.50 8.10 2.60
N LEU A 246 12.48 8.49 3.41
CA LEU A 246 13.68 7.66 3.60
C LEU A 246 13.32 6.32 4.23
N LEU A 247 12.42 6.34 5.20
CA LEU A 247 11.98 5.12 5.88
C LEU A 247 11.29 4.18 4.90
N GLY A 248 10.41 4.70 4.07
CA GLY A 248 9.75 3.89 3.05
C GLY A 248 10.75 3.21 2.12
N HIS A 249 11.78 3.92 1.73
CA HIS A 249 12.82 3.36 0.88
C HIS A 249 13.64 2.29 1.61
N GLU A 250 14.02 2.57 2.86
CA GLU A 250 14.78 1.59 3.64
C GLU A 250 14.01 0.29 3.85
N LEU A 251 12.69 0.39 4.04
CA LEU A 251 11.85 -0.78 4.23
C LEU A 251 11.71 -1.61 2.96
N GLN A 252 12.10 -1.08 1.80
CA GLN A 252 12.11 -1.81 0.53
C GLN A 252 13.46 -2.43 0.22
N SER A 253 14.42 -2.31 1.13
CA SER A 253 15.76 -2.87 0.88
C SER A 253 15.72 -4.39 0.79
N ALA A 254 16.37 -4.94 -0.24
CA ALA A 254 16.40 -6.38 -0.43
C ALA A 254 17.09 -7.11 0.72
N ARG A 255 18.04 -6.46 1.40
CA ARG A 255 18.79 -7.08 2.49
C ARG A 255 17.92 -7.43 3.70
N LEU A 256 16.75 -6.79 3.83
CA LEU A 256 15.87 -7.06 4.96
C LEU A 256 15.10 -8.38 4.81
N GLY A 257 14.95 -8.88 3.59
CA GLY A 257 14.25 -10.14 3.36
C GLY A 257 12.76 -10.09 3.58
N LEU A 258 12.14 -8.93 3.46
CA LEU A 258 10.71 -8.79 3.77
C LEU A 258 9.82 -9.16 2.60
N TRP A 259 10.19 -8.78 1.39
CA TRP A 259 9.29 -8.75 0.25
C TRP A 259 9.75 -9.67 -0.87
N ARG A 260 8.79 -10.16 -1.65
CA ARG A 260 9.09 -10.85 -2.90
C ARG A 260 9.69 -9.86 -3.89
N SER A 261 10.56 -10.36 -4.76
CA SER A 261 11.15 -9.55 -5.82
C SER A 261 11.03 -10.27 -7.15
N SER A 262 10.82 -9.49 -8.21
CA SER A 262 10.81 -10.06 -9.56
C SER A 262 12.21 -10.40 -10.06
N SER A 263 13.24 -9.87 -9.40
CA SER A 263 14.63 -10.16 -9.77
C SER A 263 15.17 -11.30 -8.91
N PRO A 264 15.62 -12.40 -9.52
CA PRO A 264 16.16 -13.51 -8.72
C PRO A 264 17.45 -13.16 -7.99
N TYR A 265 18.14 -12.10 -8.40
CA TYR A 265 19.39 -11.70 -7.77
C TYR A 265 19.19 -10.98 -6.44
N ASP A 266 18.01 -10.47 -6.19
CA ASP A 266 17.73 -9.73 -4.96
C ASP A 266 17.86 -10.61 -3.72
N TYR A 267 17.57 -11.89 -3.85
CA TYR A 267 17.63 -12.82 -2.72
C TYR A 267 19.05 -13.33 -2.47
N SER A 268 19.90 -13.37 -3.50
CA SER A 268 21.26 -13.86 -3.35
C SER A 268 22.16 -12.85 -2.65
N GLU A 269 21.81 -11.58 -2.66
CA GLU A 269 22.58 -10.52 -2.00
C GLU A 269 22.23 -10.36 -0.53
N MET A 270 21.29 -11.12 -0.04
CA MET A 270 21.01 -11.12 1.40
C MET A 270 22.21 -11.77 2.10
N GLU A 271 22.91 -10.96 2.88
CA GLU A 271 24.04 -11.47 3.65
C GLU A 271 23.53 -12.35 4.77
N ILE A 272 23.48 -13.62 4.48
CA ILE A 272 23.20 -14.63 5.48
C ILE A 272 24.56 -15.13 5.94
N ASP A 273 24.85 -14.97 7.23
CA ASP A 273 26.05 -15.62 7.72
C ASP A 273 25.83 -17.13 7.70
N LYS A 274 26.90 -17.89 7.91
CA LYS A 274 26.86 -19.34 7.80
C LYS A 274 25.92 -20.00 8.84
N ASN A 275 25.47 -19.24 9.82
CA ASN A 275 24.58 -19.72 10.87
C ASN A 275 23.11 -19.32 10.62
N GLY A 276 22.82 -18.74 9.47
CA GLY A 276 21.45 -18.33 9.15
C GLY A 276 21.01 -17.05 9.84
N VAL A 277 21.93 -16.30 10.40
CA VAL A 277 21.63 -15.05 11.07
C VAL A 277 21.82 -13.90 10.09
N ILE A 278 20.78 -13.11 9.90
CA ILE A 278 20.96 -11.86 9.20
C ILE A 278 21.66 -10.91 10.16
N HIS A 279 22.82 -10.43 9.75
CA HIS A 279 23.43 -9.33 10.45
C HIS A 279 22.66 -8.07 10.09
N VAL A 280 21.58 -7.83 10.80
CA VAL A 280 21.07 -6.48 10.85
C VAL A 280 22.06 -5.74 11.71
N ASP A 281 22.74 -4.83 11.08
CA ASP A 281 23.82 -4.08 11.66
C ASP A 281 23.58 -3.74 13.12
N SER A 282 24.34 -4.38 13.99
CA SER A 282 24.42 -3.92 15.37
C SER A 282 25.05 -2.52 15.35
N ASP A 283 24.57 -1.70 16.25
CA ASP A 283 24.92 -0.28 16.26
C ASP A 283 26.43 0.00 16.28
N ASP A 284 27.22 -0.99 16.69
CA ASP A 284 28.63 -0.77 16.95
C ASP A 284 29.55 -1.07 15.79
N ASP A 285 29.07 -1.75 14.74
CA ASP A 285 29.94 -2.26 13.68
C ASP A 285 29.73 -1.59 12.33
N LEU A 286 28.89 -0.59 12.26
CA LEU A 286 28.68 0.10 11.00
C LEU A 286 29.81 1.10 10.78
N PRO A 287 30.57 0.97 9.72
CA PRO A 287 31.41 2.09 9.31
C PRO A 287 30.50 3.29 9.06
N ALA A 288 31.01 4.46 9.34
CA ALA A 288 30.32 5.70 9.06
C ALA A 288 29.70 5.61 7.67
N PRO A 289 28.46 6.05 7.50
CA PRO A 289 27.79 5.86 6.23
C PRO A 289 28.61 6.47 5.13
N GLN A 290 29.19 5.61 4.36
CA GLN A 290 29.67 6.00 3.08
C GLN A 290 28.43 6.45 2.32
N GLU A 291 28.55 7.60 1.71
CA GLU A 291 27.52 8.08 0.84
C GLU A 291 27.12 6.95 -0.09
N LEU A 292 25.94 6.41 0.15
CA LEU A 292 25.42 5.37 -0.71
C LEU A 292 25.28 5.96 -2.09
N ASN A 293 26.03 5.46 -3.03
CA ASN A 293 25.86 5.84 -4.42
C ASN A 293 24.41 5.54 -4.80
N SER A 294 23.77 6.49 -5.43
CA SER A 294 22.38 6.33 -5.86
C SER A 294 22.19 5.08 -6.71
N SER A 295 23.24 4.68 -7.45
CA SER A 295 23.17 3.46 -8.25
C SER A 295 23.17 2.19 -7.39
N GLU A 296 23.87 2.21 -6.24
CA GLU A 296 23.84 1.07 -5.32
C GLU A 296 22.51 0.98 -4.59
N ASP A 297 21.95 2.12 -4.20
CA ASP A 297 20.60 2.16 -3.61
C ASP A 297 19.57 1.58 -4.57
N ALA A 298 19.64 1.95 -5.83
CA ALA A 298 18.69 1.46 -6.83
C ALA A 298 18.83 -0.05 -7.03
N ARG A 299 20.05 -0.60 -6.94
CA ARG A 299 20.26 -2.04 -7.09
C ARG A 299 19.77 -2.84 -5.89
N ASN A 300 19.74 -2.23 -4.71
CA ASN A 300 19.42 -2.93 -3.48
C ASN A 300 17.93 -2.88 -3.14
N LEU A 301 17.15 -2.15 -3.90
CA LEU A 301 15.71 -2.09 -3.67
C LEU A 301 15.01 -3.27 -4.33
N ILE A 302 13.98 -3.76 -3.66
CA ILE A 302 13.15 -4.83 -4.19
C ILE A 302 12.49 -4.38 -5.50
N GLN A 303 12.46 -5.27 -6.48
CA GLN A 303 11.79 -5.04 -7.75
C GLN A 303 10.39 -5.66 -7.66
N ALA A 304 9.39 -4.83 -7.43
CA ALA A 304 8.01 -5.28 -7.30
C ALA A 304 7.10 -4.32 -8.06
N PRO A 305 7.03 -4.44 -9.39
CA PRO A 305 6.29 -3.48 -10.20
C PRO A 305 4.79 -3.45 -9.90
N LEU A 306 4.22 -4.55 -9.42
CA LEU A 306 2.80 -4.62 -9.07
C LEU A 306 2.54 -4.32 -7.61
N GLY A 307 3.57 -3.97 -6.85
CA GLY A 307 3.44 -3.68 -5.43
C GLY A 307 4.04 -4.77 -4.55
N LEU A 308 4.36 -4.38 -3.33
CA LEU A 308 5.07 -5.23 -2.39
C LEU A 308 4.15 -6.31 -1.82
N PHE A 309 4.70 -7.51 -1.69
CA PHE A 309 4.01 -8.63 -1.06
C PHE A 309 5.04 -9.43 -0.27
N PRO A 310 4.69 -9.96 0.92
CA PRO A 310 5.68 -10.61 1.76
C PRO A 310 6.35 -11.81 1.08
N ARG A 311 7.64 -11.93 1.33
CA ARG A 311 8.39 -13.11 0.93
C ARG A 311 7.93 -14.29 1.78
N PRO A 312 7.67 -15.46 1.18
CA PRO A 312 7.20 -16.60 1.97
C PRO A 312 8.31 -17.19 2.83
N TRP A 313 7.91 -17.64 4.02
CA TRP A 313 8.77 -18.38 4.92
C TRP A 313 8.00 -19.63 5.37
N PRO A 314 8.66 -20.78 5.44
CA PRO A 314 7.96 -22.00 5.91
C PRO A 314 7.41 -21.82 7.32
N SER A 315 6.29 -22.46 7.61
CA SER A 315 5.67 -22.33 8.92
C SER A 315 6.54 -22.87 10.04
N ASN A 316 7.48 -23.77 9.73
CA ASN A 316 8.42 -24.32 10.71
C ASN A 316 9.72 -23.52 10.81
N ALA A 317 9.80 -22.36 10.18
CA ALA A 317 11.00 -21.52 10.27
C ALA A 317 11.27 -21.14 11.72
N ASP A 318 12.56 -21.08 12.07
CA ASP A 318 12.99 -20.74 13.42
C ASP A 318 12.56 -19.32 13.78
N THR A 319 11.75 -19.21 14.84
CA THR A 319 11.26 -17.91 15.32
C THR A 319 11.96 -17.48 16.61
N SER A 320 12.99 -18.19 17.04
CA SER A 320 13.70 -17.84 18.27
C SER A 320 14.42 -16.52 18.11
N GLU A 321 14.58 -15.80 19.22
CA GLU A 321 15.24 -14.52 19.26
C GLU A 321 16.65 -14.62 18.66
N GLY A 322 16.97 -13.70 17.76
CA GLY A 322 18.24 -13.70 17.05
C GLY A 322 18.24 -14.44 15.74
N SER A 323 17.19 -15.21 15.45
CA SER A 323 17.09 -15.89 14.17
C SER A 323 16.74 -14.90 13.06
N ARG A 324 17.02 -15.31 11.83
CA ARG A 324 16.72 -14.50 10.67
C ARG A 324 15.23 -14.19 10.56
N PHE A 325 14.40 -15.22 10.73
CA PHE A 325 12.96 -15.04 10.58
C PHE A 325 12.39 -14.19 11.72
N PHE A 326 12.96 -14.28 12.92
CA PHE A 326 12.54 -13.40 14.01
C PHE A 326 12.70 -11.94 13.62
N LYS A 327 13.81 -11.59 12.99
CA LYS A 327 14.04 -10.21 12.55
C LYS A 327 13.05 -9.79 11.48
N VAL A 328 12.74 -10.69 10.53
CA VAL A 328 11.74 -10.40 9.51
C VAL A 328 10.38 -10.10 10.16
N VAL A 329 9.98 -10.92 11.12
CA VAL A 329 8.71 -10.74 11.83
C VAL A 329 8.70 -9.40 12.55
N GLU A 330 9.80 -9.04 13.23
CA GLU A 330 9.89 -7.76 13.94
C GLU A 330 9.85 -6.58 12.98
N TYR A 331 10.44 -6.70 11.80
CA TYR A 331 10.33 -5.65 10.79
C TYR A 331 8.89 -5.50 10.30
N PHE A 332 8.16 -6.60 10.14
CA PHE A 332 6.74 -6.48 9.76
C PHE A 332 5.93 -5.80 10.85
N ARG A 333 6.25 -6.06 12.11
CA ARG A 333 5.60 -5.34 13.21
C ARG A 333 5.90 -3.84 13.12
N LEU A 334 7.14 -3.49 12.82
CA LEU A 334 7.52 -2.09 12.60
C LEU A 334 6.75 -1.48 11.42
N VAL A 335 6.66 -2.21 10.31
CA VAL A 335 5.92 -1.71 9.14
C VAL A 335 4.48 -1.40 9.53
N GLY A 336 3.86 -2.29 10.31
CA GLY A 336 2.49 -2.06 10.78
C GLY A 336 2.36 -0.79 11.61
N ARG A 337 3.29 -0.58 12.55
CA ARG A 337 3.30 0.64 13.36
C ARG A 337 3.48 1.88 12.50
N VAL A 338 4.40 1.81 11.54
CA VAL A 338 4.70 2.96 10.67
C VAL A 338 3.49 3.32 9.82
N VAL A 339 2.86 2.33 9.21
CA VAL A 339 1.68 2.57 8.36
C VAL A 339 0.56 3.20 9.19
N ALA A 340 0.30 2.64 10.37
CA ALA A 340 -0.75 3.17 11.23
C ALA A 340 -0.43 4.60 11.68
N LYS A 341 0.82 4.87 12.04
CA LYS A 341 1.22 6.20 12.48
C LYS A 341 1.13 7.23 11.35
N VAL A 342 1.51 6.83 10.14
CA VAL A 342 1.37 7.68 8.96
C VAL A 342 -0.09 8.07 8.76
N LEU A 343 -1.00 7.09 8.85
CA LEU A 343 -2.43 7.38 8.73
C LEU A 343 -2.92 8.29 9.84
N GLN A 344 -2.50 8.02 11.08
CA GLN A 344 -2.92 8.82 12.22
C GLN A 344 -2.44 10.27 12.11
N ASP A 345 -1.20 10.47 11.66
CA ASP A 345 -0.58 11.79 11.61
C ASP A 345 -0.90 12.55 10.32
N GLY A 346 -1.62 11.91 9.40
CA GLY A 346 -1.94 12.54 8.13
C GLY A 346 -0.73 12.73 7.23
N ARG A 347 0.25 11.84 7.34
CA ARG A 347 1.44 11.85 6.49
C ARG A 347 1.29 10.85 5.35
N LEU A 348 2.26 10.82 4.46
CA LEU A 348 2.33 9.86 3.38
C LEU A 348 3.60 9.03 3.51
N LEU A 349 3.52 7.78 3.07
CA LEU A 349 4.65 6.86 3.13
C LEU A 349 4.86 6.27 1.73
N ASP A 350 6.09 6.38 1.23
CA ASP A 350 6.42 5.80 -0.07
C ASP A 350 6.75 4.31 0.10
N LEU A 351 5.71 3.54 0.36
CA LEU A 351 5.80 2.09 0.52
C LEU A 351 4.67 1.49 -0.32
N PRO A 352 4.95 1.16 -1.58
CA PRO A 352 3.90 0.76 -2.52
C PRO A 352 3.48 -0.69 -2.30
N LEU A 353 2.58 -0.90 -1.38
CA LEU A 353 2.05 -2.22 -1.08
C LEU A 353 1.13 -2.69 -2.23
N SER A 354 1.06 -4.00 -2.43
CA SER A 354 0.21 -4.57 -3.47
C SER A 354 -1.25 -4.58 -3.05
N THR A 355 -2.13 -4.71 -4.03
CA THR A 355 -3.57 -4.85 -3.77
C THR A 355 -3.83 -6.03 -2.83
N ALA A 356 -3.15 -7.16 -3.06
CA ALA A 356 -3.33 -8.33 -2.21
C ALA A 356 -2.93 -8.05 -0.77
N PHE A 357 -1.84 -7.29 -0.56
CA PHE A 357 -1.46 -6.95 0.81
C PHE A 357 -2.51 -6.06 1.49
N TYR A 358 -3.07 -5.12 0.74
CA TYR A 358 -4.15 -4.29 1.30
C TYR A 358 -5.36 -5.13 1.68
N LYS A 359 -5.68 -6.17 0.89
CA LYS A 359 -6.75 -7.11 1.28
C LYS A 359 -6.44 -7.79 2.61
N LEU A 360 -5.19 -8.18 2.83
CA LEU A 360 -4.78 -8.75 4.10
C LEU A 360 -4.91 -7.77 5.25
N ILE A 361 -4.57 -6.50 5.01
CA ILE A 361 -4.79 -5.44 6.01
C ILE A 361 -6.27 -5.36 6.37
N LEU A 362 -7.14 -5.50 5.37
CA LEU A 362 -8.59 -5.44 5.58
C LEU A 362 -9.17 -6.74 6.16
N GLY A 363 -8.33 -7.73 6.44
CA GLY A 363 -8.80 -8.97 7.06
C GLY A 363 -9.36 -9.98 6.08
N GLN A 364 -9.10 -9.81 4.79
CA GLN A 364 -9.59 -10.74 3.77
C GLN A 364 -8.60 -11.86 3.53
N GLU A 365 -9.12 -13.08 3.44
CA GLU A 365 -8.32 -14.24 3.07
C GLU A 365 -8.05 -14.23 1.57
N LEU A 366 -6.82 -14.55 1.20
CA LEU A 366 -6.43 -14.60 -0.21
C LEU A 366 -6.51 -16.02 -0.75
N ASP A 367 -6.62 -16.12 -2.08
CA ASP A 367 -6.62 -17.41 -2.75
C ASP A 367 -5.81 -17.33 -4.05
N LEU A 368 -5.93 -18.36 -4.87
CA LEU A 368 -5.22 -18.49 -6.13
C LEU A 368 -5.37 -17.24 -7.02
N PHE A 369 -6.58 -16.69 -7.07
CA PHE A 369 -6.87 -15.59 -7.98
C PHE A 369 -6.21 -14.27 -7.57
N ASP A 370 -5.80 -14.17 -6.32
CA ASP A 370 -5.15 -12.96 -5.84
C ASP A 370 -3.67 -12.89 -6.23
N ILE A 371 -3.06 -14.02 -6.57
CA ILE A 371 -1.62 -14.07 -6.84
C ILE A 371 -1.26 -13.22 -8.06
N ILE A 372 -2.13 -13.19 -9.06
CA ILE A 372 -1.87 -12.45 -10.29
C ILE A 372 -1.69 -10.95 -10.02
N SER A 373 -2.25 -10.45 -8.93
CA SER A 373 -2.17 -9.02 -8.64
C SER A 373 -0.79 -8.58 -8.14
N PHE A 374 0.08 -9.52 -7.71
CA PHE A 374 1.44 -9.14 -7.31
C PHE A 374 2.52 -9.96 -8.03
N ASP A 375 2.16 -11.07 -8.64
CA ASP A 375 3.08 -11.89 -9.44
C ASP A 375 2.28 -12.44 -10.61
N ALA A 376 2.27 -11.69 -11.70
CA ALA A 376 1.41 -12.00 -12.84
C ALA A 376 1.76 -13.34 -13.47
N GLU A 377 3.07 -13.61 -13.59
CA GLU A 377 3.52 -14.84 -14.24
C GLU A 377 3.13 -16.07 -13.42
N LEU A 378 3.42 -16.05 -12.12
CA LEU A 378 3.05 -17.15 -11.24
C LEU A 378 1.54 -17.32 -11.19
N GLY A 379 0.81 -16.22 -11.08
CA GLY A 379 -0.65 -16.28 -11.01
C GLY A 379 -1.27 -16.89 -12.24
N LYS A 380 -0.80 -16.49 -13.43
CA LYS A 380 -1.31 -17.05 -14.67
C LYS A 380 -0.99 -18.54 -14.79
N THR A 381 0.25 -18.92 -14.44
CA THR A 381 0.64 -20.32 -14.50
C THR A 381 -0.22 -21.16 -13.58
N LEU A 382 -0.43 -20.71 -12.34
CA LEU A 382 -1.25 -21.46 -11.38
C LEU A 382 -2.70 -21.57 -11.82
N GLN A 383 -3.25 -20.51 -12.40
CA GLN A 383 -4.62 -20.57 -12.91
C GLN A 383 -4.75 -21.60 -14.03
N GLU A 384 -3.78 -21.64 -14.95
CA GLU A 384 -3.79 -22.63 -16.04
C GLU A 384 -3.62 -24.04 -15.50
N LEU A 385 -2.74 -24.24 -14.52
CA LEU A 385 -2.57 -25.56 -13.91
C LEU A 385 -3.84 -25.99 -13.18
N GLN A 386 -4.51 -25.05 -12.51
CA GLN A 386 -5.76 -25.36 -11.83
C GLN A 386 -6.86 -25.78 -12.81
N VAL A 387 -6.88 -25.14 -13.97
CA VAL A 387 -7.82 -25.54 -15.04
C VAL A 387 -7.58 -26.98 -15.46
N LEU A 388 -6.31 -27.40 -15.57
CA LEU A 388 -5.99 -28.79 -15.90
C LEU A 388 -6.44 -29.75 -14.81
N VAL A 389 -6.31 -29.35 -13.54
CA VAL A 389 -6.82 -30.13 -12.42
C VAL A 389 -8.32 -30.34 -12.56
N GLU A 390 -9.05 -29.26 -12.87
CA GLU A 390 -10.50 -29.32 -13.02
C GLU A 390 -10.90 -30.16 -14.23
N ARG A 391 -10.16 -30.04 -15.32
CA ARG A 391 -10.43 -30.85 -16.51
C ARG A 391 -10.20 -32.33 -16.23
N LYS A 392 -9.14 -32.67 -15.50
CA LYS A 392 -8.90 -34.06 -15.11
C LYS A 392 -10.06 -34.58 -14.27
N ARG A 393 -10.52 -33.81 -13.29
CA ARG A 393 -11.67 -34.21 -12.46
C ARG A 393 -12.92 -34.45 -13.31
N PHE A 394 -13.18 -33.57 -14.26
CA PHE A 394 -14.36 -33.69 -15.13
C PHE A 394 -14.26 -34.97 -15.96
N LEU A 395 -13.09 -35.22 -16.57
CA LEU A 395 -12.90 -36.40 -17.39
C LEU A 395 -13.00 -37.69 -16.56
N GLU A 396 -12.47 -37.69 -15.35
CA GLU A 396 -12.59 -38.85 -14.46
C GLU A 396 -14.06 -39.13 -14.12
N SER A 397 -14.87 -38.10 -13.96
CA SER A 397 -16.27 -38.25 -13.59
C SER A 397 -17.15 -38.67 -14.77
N THR A 398 -16.76 -38.34 -16.01
CA THR A 398 -17.61 -38.57 -17.19
C THR A 398 -17.14 -39.70 -18.10
N CYS A 399 -15.81 -39.92 -18.20
CA CYS A 399 -15.25 -40.80 -19.22
C CYS A 399 -14.59 -42.07 -18.67
N GLY A 400 -14.34 -42.15 -17.39
CA GLY A 400 -13.62 -43.26 -16.83
C GLY A 400 -12.12 -43.14 -16.99
N LYS A 401 -11.39 -44.03 -16.26
CA LYS A 401 -9.93 -43.92 -16.15
C LYS A 401 -9.19 -44.23 -17.44
N ASP A 402 -9.76 -45.07 -18.30
CA ASP A 402 -9.07 -45.50 -19.54
C ASP A 402 -8.99 -44.37 -20.56
N GLN A 403 -9.96 -43.46 -20.55
CA GLN A 403 -9.96 -42.37 -21.50
C GLN A 403 -9.10 -41.19 -21.01
N LEU A 404 -8.74 -41.16 -19.73
CA LEU A 404 -7.85 -40.15 -19.21
C LEU A 404 -6.45 -40.22 -19.83
N GLU A 405 -5.99 -41.41 -20.17
CA GLU A 405 -4.68 -41.62 -20.79
C GLU A 405 -4.61 -41.00 -22.18
N VAL A 406 -5.75 -40.91 -22.88
CA VAL A 406 -5.83 -40.36 -24.22
C VAL A 406 -6.13 -38.87 -24.20
N ALA A 407 -6.65 -38.35 -23.07
CA ALA A 407 -7.06 -36.96 -22.98
C ALA A 407 -5.84 -36.04 -23.04
N ASP A 408 -6.05 -34.89 -23.65
CA ASP A 408 -5.00 -33.88 -23.79
C ASP A 408 -4.92 -33.04 -22.49
N LEU A 409 -4.15 -33.55 -21.51
CA LEU A 409 -3.92 -32.86 -20.25
C LEU A 409 -2.50 -32.27 -20.27
N ARG A 410 -2.28 -31.37 -21.22
CA ARG A 410 -0.98 -30.75 -21.45
C ARG A 410 -1.03 -29.27 -21.08
N PHE A 411 0.08 -28.78 -20.57
CA PHE A 411 0.27 -27.37 -20.27
C PHE A 411 0.97 -26.73 -21.46
N ARG A 412 0.24 -25.88 -22.19
CA ARG A 412 0.77 -25.18 -23.36
C ARG A 412 1.44 -26.15 -24.35
N GLY A 413 0.79 -27.29 -24.56
CA GLY A 413 1.25 -28.26 -25.53
C GLY A 413 2.31 -29.22 -25.06
N ALA A 414 2.73 -29.16 -23.79
CA ALA A 414 3.75 -30.03 -23.23
C ALA A 414 3.19 -30.82 -22.07
N PRO A 415 3.64 -32.09 -21.89
CA PRO A 415 3.27 -32.80 -20.67
C PRO A 415 3.74 -32.02 -19.43
N ILE A 416 3.01 -32.19 -18.32
CA ILE A 416 3.34 -31.49 -17.08
C ILE A 416 4.77 -31.80 -16.64
N GLU A 417 5.21 -33.02 -16.81
CA GLU A 417 6.57 -33.45 -16.43
C GLU A 417 7.65 -32.68 -17.13
N ASP A 418 7.38 -32.20 -18.35
CA ASP A 418 8.36 -31.43 -19.12
C ASP A 418 8.61 -30.04 -18.55
N LEU A 419 7.74 -29.57 -17.65
CA LEU A 419 7.97 -28.29 -16.95
C LEU A 419 9.06 -28.42 -15.91
N CYS A 420 9.45 -29.64 -15.53
CA CYS A 420 10.51 -29.91 -14.55
C CYS A 420 10.23 -29.28 -13.19
N LEU A 421 8.95 -29.19 -12.83
CA LEU A 421 8.55 -28.69 -11.51
C LEU A 421 8.75 -29.78 -10.47
N ASP A 422 9.20 -29.37 -9.31
CA ASP A 422 9.31 -30.29 -8.17
C ASP A 422 8.56 -29.70 -6.98
N PHE A 423 8.62 -30.37 -5.83
CA PHE A 423 7.87 -29.93 -4.66
C PHE A 423 8.69 -28.95 -3.82
N THR A 424 9.30 -27.97 -4.51
CA THR A 424 9.80 -26.76 -3.89
C THR A 424 9.03 -25.57 -4.44
N LEU A 425 9.00 -24.49 -3.67
CA LEU A 425 8.22 -23.32 -4.08
C LEU A 425 8.92 -22.61 -5.25
N PRO A 426 8.21 -22.33 -6.35
CA PRO A 426 8.85 -21.62 -7.48
C PRO A 426 9.46 -20.30 -7.03
N GLY A 427 10.71 -20.10 -7.40
CA GLY A 427 11.47 -18.91 -7.01
C GLY A 427 12.13 -18.99 -5.65
N PHE A 428 11.81 -20.02 -4.86
CA PHE A 428 12.34 -20.21 -3.51
C PHE A 428 12.75 -21.66 -3.32
N PRO A 429 13.90 -22.05 -3.88
CA PRO A 429 14.27 -23.47 -3.89
C PRO A 429 14.50 -24.06 -2.51
N ASP A 430 14.77 -23.24 -1.51
CA ASP A 430 14.93 -23.71 -0.14
C ASP A 430 13.60 -23.93 0.59
N TYR A 431 12.49 -23.52 -0.01
CA TYR A 431 11.17 -23.72 0.58
C TYR A 431 10.60 -25.05 0.08
N ILE A 432 10.61 -26.05 0.95
CA ILE A 432 10.14 -27.40 0.63
C ILE A 432 8.64 -27.45 0.84
N LEU A 433 7.90 -27.76 -0.23
CA LEU A 433 6.43 -27.82 -0.17
C LEU A 433 5.93 -29.07 0.54
N LYS A 434 6.65 -30.18 0.42
CA LYS A 434 6.27 -31.44 1.04
C LYS A 434 7.53 -32.13 1.54
N GLU A 435 7.62 -32.31 2.86
CA GLU A 435 8.80 -32.86 3.49
C GLU A 435 9.14 -34.24 2.93
N GLY A 436 10.40 -34.42 2.58
CA GLY A 436 10.88 -35.68 2.04
C GLY A 436 10.62 -35.89 0.57
N GLU A 437 9.86 -34.98 -0.08
CA GLU A 437 9.49 -35.12 -1.48
C GLU A 437 9.92 -33.93 -2.33
N GLN A 438 10.93 -33.22 -1.90
CA GLN A 438 11.36 -32.01 -2.60
C GLN A 438 11.82 -32.28 -4.03
N ASN A 439 12.33 -33.50 -4.30
CA ASN A 439 12.81 -33.87 -5.63
C ASN A 439 11.77 -34.61 -6.47
N THR A 440 10.57 -34.81 -5.95
CA THR A 440 9.50 -35.48 -6.70
C THR A 440 9.04 -34.58 -7.83
N ILE A 441 9.01 -35.12 -9.05
CA ILE A 441 8.62 -34.36 -10.22
C ILE A 441 7.09 -34.26 -10.27
N VAL A 442 6.60 -33.06 -10.55
CA VAL A 442 5.18 -32.80 -10.69
C VAL A 442 4.66 -33.42 -11.99
N ASN A 443 3.57 -34.15 -11.88
CA ASN A 443 2.89 -34.78 -13.01
C ASN A 443 1.38 -34.54 -12.84
N ILE A 444 0.59 -35.05 -13.78
CA ILE A 444 -0.85 -34.79 -13.75
C ILE A 444 -1.52 -35.44 -12.51
N HIS A 445 -0.93 -36.46 -11.94
CA HIS A 445 -1.53 -37.16 -10.80
C HIS A 445 -1.30 -36.46 -9.47
N ASN A 446 -0.19 -35.74 -9.33
CA ASN A 446 0.09 -34.99 -8.11
C ASN A 446 -0.05 -33.47 -8.30
N LEU A 447 -0.55 -33.03 -9.47
CA LEU A 447 -0.67 -31.61 -9.77
C LEU A 447 -1.60 -30.87 -8.83
N GLU A 448 -2.72 -31.49 -8.48
CA GLU A 448 -3.68 -30.84 -7.57
C GLU A 448 -3.04 -30.52 -6.22
N GLU A 449 -2.30 -31.50 -5.67
CA GLU A 449 -1.59 -31.28 -4.41
C GLU A 449 -0.53 -30.19 -4.57
N TYR A 450 0.22 -30.20 -5.67
CA TYR A 450 1.24 -29.23 -5.93
C TYR A 450 0.66 -27.80 -5.97
N VAL A 451 -0.40 -27.60 -6.74
CA VAL A 451 -1.03 -26.28 -6.84
C VAL A 451 -1.51 -25.81 -5.47
N SER A 452 -2.16 -26.70 -4.72
CA SER A 452 -2.65 -26.38 -3.38
C SER A 452 -1.51 -25.95 -2.46
N LEU A 453 -0.39 -26.65 -2.50
CA LEU A 453 0.75 -26.33 -1.65
C LEU A 453 1.43 -25.03 -2.05
N VAL A 454 1.52 -24.77 -3.36
CA VAL A 454 2.09 -23.49 -3.84
C VAL A 454 1.22 -22.31 -3.40
N VAL A 455 -0.09 -22.44 -3.53
CA VAL A 455 -1.01 -21.38 -3.10
C VAL A 455 -0.88 -21.15 -1.60
N ASP A 456 -0.86 -22.23 -0.82
CA ASP A 456 -0.72 -22.13 0.63
C ASP A 456 0.59 -21.42 1.02
N ALA A 457 1.69 -21.79 0.39
CA ALA A 457 2.99 -21.18 0.68
C ALA A 457 3.02 -19.70 0.26
N THR A 458 2.30 -19.35 -0.79
CA THR A 458 2.39 -18.00 -1.37
C THR A 458 1.48 -17.00 -0.65
N VAL A 459 0.23 -17.38 -0.36
CA VAL A 459 -0.75 -16.43 0.17
C VAL A 459 -1.39 -16.86 1.48
N LYS A 460 -1.00 -17.98 2.05
CA LYS A 460 -1.60 -18.48 3.30
C LYS A 460 -0.52 -18.74 4.34
N SER A 461 -0.19 -19.99 4.62
CA SER A 461 0.72 -20.32 5.72
C SER A 461 2.11 -19.70 5.56
N GLY A 462 2.57 -19.54 4.32
CA GLY A 462 3.91 -19.02 4.07
C GLY A 462 4.11 -17.56 4.45
N ILE A 463 3.02 -16.82 4.61
CA ILE A 463 3.09 -15.38 4.94
C ILE A 463 2.33 -15.06 6.23
N MET A 464 1.81 -16.05 6.92
CA MET A 464 0.88 -15.81 8.03
C MET A 464 1.53 -15.07 9.18
N LYS A 465 2.75 -15.45 9.57
CA LYS A 465 3.42 -14.80 10.70
C LYS A 465 3.79 -13.36 10.39
N GLN A 466 4.16 -13.10 9.15
CA GLN A 466 4.45 -11.74 8.69
C GLN A 466 3.20 -10.84 8.77
N VAL A 467 2.08 -11.35 8.27
CA VAL A 467 0.81 -10.62 8.29
C VAL A 467 0.34 -10.41 9.73
N GLU A 468 0.45 -11.44 10.55
CA GLU A 468 0.09 -11.35 11.96
C GLU A 468 0.90 -10.27 12.68
N ALA A 469 2.20 -10.23 12.42
CA ALA A 469 3.07 -9.21 13.02
C ALA A 469 2.69 -7.80 12.55
N PHE A 470 2.43 -7.64 11.26
CA PHE A 470 1.99 -6.36 10.73
C PHE A 470 0.72 -5.88 11.42
N ARG A 471 -0.29 -6.76 11.47
CA ARG A 471 -1.57 -6.38 12.07
C ARG A 471 -1.42 -6.09 13.57
N SER A 472 -0.58 -6.84 14.25
CA SER A 472 -0.29 -6.59 15.67
C SER A 472 0.36 -5.22 15.88
N GLY A 473 1.36 -4.91 15.07
CA GLY A 473 2.01 -3.60 15.16
C GLY A 473 1.07 -2.46 14.85
N PHE A 474 0.27 -2.62 13.81
CA PHE A 474 -0.73 -1.62 13.43
C PHE A 474 -1.70 -1.34 14.58
N SER A 475 -2.18 -2.40 15.22
CA SER A 475 -3.19 -2.29 16.26
C SER A 475 -2.67 -1.63 17.54
N GLN A 476 -1.35 -1.52 17.69
CA GLN A 476 -0.78 -0.76 18.80
C GLN A 476 -1.03 0.74 18.66
N VAL A 477 -1.27 1.21 17.44
CA VAL A 477 -1.49 2.64 17.19
C VAL A 477 -2.98 2.96 17.25
N PHE A 478 -3.78 2.28 16.42
CA PHE A 478 -5.23 2.40 16.49
C PHE A 478 -5.85 1.13 15.89
N ASP A 479 -7.16 1.01 16.06
CA ASP A 479 -7.89 -0.20 15.67
C ASP A 479 -7.89 -0.37 14.15
N ILE A 480 -7.29 -1.44 13.67
CA ILE A 480 -7.18 -1.72 12.25
C ILE A 480 -8.55 -1.92 11.59
N SER A 481 -9.56 -2.31 12.37
CA SER A 481 -10.91 -2.49 11.81
C SER A 481 -11.52 -1.17 11.35
N SER A 482 -10.98 -0.04 11.77
CA SER A 482 -11.41 1.27 11.28
C SER A 482 -11.19 1.43 9.77
N LEU A 483 -10.28 0.65 9.21
CA LEU A 483 -9.98 0.71 7.78
C LEU A 483 -10.99 -0.04 6.92
N GLN A 484 -11.91 -0.79 7.51
CA GLN A 484 -12.83 -1.66 6.77
C GLN A 484 -13.82 -0.90 5.89
N ILE A 485 -13.90 0.41 6.07
CA ILE A 485 -14.77 1.24 5.22
C ILE A 485 -14.11 1.62 3.89
N PHE A 486 -12.87 1.19 3.66
CA PHE A 486 -12.12 1.54 2.45
C PHE A 486 -11.85 0.31 1.60
N SER A 487 -11.70 0.54 0.29
CA SER A 487 -11.24 -0.50 -0.63
C SER A 487 -9.70 -0.54 -0.62
N PRO A 488 -9.10 -1.62 -1.17
CA PRO A 488 -7.64 -1.67 -1.28
C PRO A 488 -7.05 -0.49 -2.03
N GLN A 489 -7.69 -0.05 -3.12
CA GLN A 489 -7.21 1.08 -3.90
C GLN A 489 -7.27 2.38 -3.10
N GLU A 490 -8.29 2.51 -2.28
CA GLU A 490 -8.44 3.70 -1.43
C GLU A 490 -7.41 3.70 -0.31
N LEU A 491 -7.04 2.53 0.23
CA LEU A 491 -5.97 2.46 1.22
C LEU A 491 -4.63 2.88 0.62
N ASP A 492 -4.36 2.43 -0.60
CA ASP A 492 -3.14 2.86 -1.29
C ASP A 492 -3.08 4.38 -1.41
N TYR A 493 -4.20 4.97 -1.78
CA TYR A 493 -4.32 6.42 -1.90
C TYR A 493 -4.09 7.12 -0.56
N LEU A 494 -4.67 6.60 0.52
CA LEU A 494 -4.52 7.20 1.85
C LEU A 494 -3.08 7.12 2.36
N ILE A 495 -2.39 6.03 2.07
CA ILE A 495 -1.04 5.78 2.61
C ILE A 495 0.02 6.41 1.71
N CYS A 496 -0.09 6.21 0.40
CA CYS A 496 0.95 6.59 -0.54
C CYS A 496 0.65 7.87 -1.32
N GLY A 497 -0.61 8.31 -1.36
CA GLY A 497 -0.99 9.47 -2.14
C GLY A 497 -1.38 9.11 -3.56
N ARG A 498 -1.96 10.09 -4.24
CA ARG A 498 -2.50 9.90 -5.58
C ARG A 498 -1.41 10.03 -6.63
N GLN A 499 -1.46 9.16 -7.63
CA GLN A 499 -0.65 9.31 -8.82
C GLN A 499 -1.41 10.18 -9.81
N GLU A 500 -0.83 11.33 -10.16
CA GLU A 500 -1.46 12.31 -11.01
C GLU A 500 -1.00 12.14 -12.45
N ILE A 501 -1.90 12.41 -13.39
CA ILE A 501 -1.52 12.59 -14.79
C ILE A 501 -1.23 14.06 -14.98
N TRP A 502 0.00 14.38 -15.37
CA TRP A 502 0.44 15.76 -15.56
C TRP A 502 0.33 16.12 -17.03
N GLU A 503 -0.52 17.10 -17.31
CA GLU A 503 -0.62 17.70 -18.63
C GLU A 503 -0.17 19.15 -18.54
N ALA A 504 0.55 19.61 -19.56
CA ALA A 504 1.15 20.95 -19.51
C ALA A 504 0.11 22.03 -19.24
N GLU A 505 -1.08 21.90 -19.82
CA GLU A 505 -2.14 22.89 -19.65
C GLU A 505 -2.68 22.93 -18.22
N SER A 506 -2.78 21.78 -17.57
CA SER A 506 -3.29 21.75 -16.19
C SER A 506 -2.20 22.08 -15.17
N LEU A 507 -0.94 21.82 -15.50
CA LEU A 507 0.17 22.15 -14.61
C LEU A 507 0.28 23.66 -14.37
N VAL A 508 0.02 24.45 -15.40
CA VAL A 508 0.10 25.92 -15.30
C VAL A 508 -0.77 26.45 -14.14
N ASP A 509 -1.96 25.86 -13.97
CA ASP A 509 -2.91 26.34 -12.98
C ASP A 509 -2.50 25.96 -11.54
N ASN A 510 -1.62 24.98 -11.39
CA ASN A 510 -1.28 24.43 -10.07
C ASN A 510 0.12 24.83 -9.61
N ILE A 511 0.83 25.63 -10.37
CA ILE A 511 2.20 26.04 -10.05
C ILE A 511 2.24 27.56 -9.99
N LYS A 512 2.96 28.07 -9.00
CA LYS A 512 3.23 29.50 -8.88
C LYS A 512 4.58 29.80 -9.53
N PHE A 513 4.63 30.82 -10.35
CA PHE A 513 5.89 31.28 -10.97
C PHE A 513 6.24 32.64 -10.39
N ASP A 514 7.51 32.82 -10.06
CA ASP A 514 7.94 34.03 -9.36
C ASP A 514 9.40 34.32 -9.69
N HIS A 515 9.88 35.47 -9.25
CA HIS A 515 11.29 35.89 -9.29
C HIS A 515 11.92 35.64 -10.67
N GLY A 516 11.33 36.27 -11.68
CA GLY A 516 11.89 36.30 -13.02
C GLY A 516 11.26 35.31 -13.99
N PHE A 517 10.35 34.46 -13.51
CA PHE A 517 9.63 33.53 -14.37
C PHE A 517 8.13 33.81 -14.37
N THR A 518 7.54 33.63 -15.54
CA THR A 518 6.09 33.63 -15.72
C THR A 518 5.69 32.37 -16.50
N ALA A 519 4.39 32.13 -16.59
CA ALA A 519 3.89 30.99 -17.37
C ALA A 519 4.30 31.06 -18.85
N LYS A 520 4.63 32.26 -19.34
CA LYS A 520 5.02 32.46 -20.73
C LYS A 520 6.53 32.42 -20.96
N SER A 521 7.32 32.31 -19.90
CA SER A 521 8.78 32.24 -20.04
C SER A 521 9.16 30.99 -20.83
N PRO A 522 10.11 31.08 -21.79
CA PRO A 522 10.49 29.91 -22.55
C PRO A 522 10.98 28.74 -21.67
N ALA A 523 11.71 29.05 -20.61
CA ALA A 523 12.16 27.99 -19.69
C ALA A 523 11.00 27.30 -19.01
N ILE A 524 9.95 28.05 -18.66
CA ILE A 524 8.77 27.44 -18.02
C ILE A 524 8.00 26.57 -19.00
N ILE A 525 7.84 27.05 -20.24
CA ILE A 525 7.18 26.24 -21.27
C ILE A 525 7.91 24.91 -21.45
N ASN A 526 9.24 24.96 -21.51
CA ASN A 526 10.06 23.74 -21.62
C ASN A 526 9.89 22.85 -20.41
N LEU A 527 9.88 23.43 -19.20
CA LEU A 527 9.73 22.65 -17.97
C LEU A 527 8.37 21.92 -17.94
N LEU A 528 7.30 22.61 -18.29
CA LEU A 528 5.98 21.98 -18.25
C LEU A 528 5.87 20.86 -19.28
N GLU A 529 6.49 21.01 -20.44
CA GLU A 529 6.54 19.94 -21.42
C GLU A 529 7.31 18.74 -20.88
N ILE A 530 8.46 18.96 -20.25
CA ILE A 530 9.27 17.90 -19.67
C ILE A 530 8.49 17.18 -18.58
N MET A 531 7.84 17.93 -17.70
CA MET A 531 7.05 17.34 -16.61
C MET A 531 5.90 16.48 -17.15
N SER A 532 5.28 16.92 -18.24
CA SER A 532 4.17 16.16 -18.84
C SER A 532 4.65 14.85 -19.47
N GLU A 533 5.95 14.76 -19.78
CA GLU A 533 6.54 13.57 -20.38
C GLU A 533 7.17 12.62 -19.35
N PHE A 534 7.11 12.97 -18.07
CA PHE A 534 7.69 12.14 -17.02
C PHE A 534 7.03 10.77 -16.95
N THR A 535 7.84 9.73 -16.78
CA THR A 535 7.33 8.42 -16.36
C THR A 535 6.85 8.51 -14.91
N PRO A 536 6.05 7.54 -14.44
CA PRO A 536 5.66 7.56 -13.02
C PRO A 536 6.84 7.61 -12.05
N ASP A 537 7.91 6.88 -12.34
CA ASP A 537 9.11 6.93 -11.50
C ASP A 537 9.74 8.31 -11.49
N GLN A 538 9.77 8.97 -12.65
CA GLN A 538 10.30 10.31 -12.75
C GLN A 538 9.41 11.33 -12.03
N GLN A 539 8.09 11.15 -12.07
CA GLN A 539 7.20 11.98 -11.28
C GLN A 539 7.48 11.86 -9.79
N HIS A 540 7.65 10.64 -9.30
CA HIS A 540 7.97 10.42 -7.89
C HIS A 540 9.31 11.05 -7.51
N ALA A 541 10.31 10.91 -8.38
CA ALA A 541 11.62 11.49 -8.14
C ALA A 541 11.55 13.02 -8.11
N PHE A 542 10.77 13.62 -9.01
CA PHE A 542 10.58 15.06 -9.03
C PHE A 542 9.89 15.55 -7.75
N CYS A 543 8.83 14.87 -7.35
CA CYS A 543 8.11 15.25 -6.13
C CYS A 543 9.02 15.15 -4.91
N GLN A 544 9.80 14.06 -4.81
CA GLN A 544 10.74 13.89 -3.71
C GLN A 544 11.80 14.99 -3.71
N PHE A 545 12.33 15.31 -4.89
CA PHE A 545 13.34 16.35 -5.01
C PHE A 545 12.83 17.70 -4.54
N VAL A 546 11.64 18.10 -4.99
CA VAL A 546 11.13 19.44 -4.73
C VAL A 546 10.44 19.56 -3.36
N THR A 547 9.72 18.52 -2.92
CA THR A 547 8.91 18.61 -1.71
C THR A 547 9.44 17.79 -0.54
N GLY A 548 10.38 16.89 -0.78
CA GLY A 548 10.86 15.96 0.23
C GLY A 548 10.06 14.68 0.33
N ALA A 549 8.90 14.60 -0.33
CA ALA A 549 8.06 13.42 -0.32
C ALA A 549 7.83 12.95 -1.75
N SER A 550 8.00 11.66 -1.99
CA SER A 550 7.90 11.12 -3.36
C SER A 550 6.47 11.07 -3.88
N ARG A 551 5.49 11.31 -3.01
CA ARG A 551 4.09 11.30 -3.41
C ARG A 551 3.41 12.60 -2.99
N LEU A 552 2.44 13.00 -3.79
CA LEU A 552 1.70 14.23 -3.54
C LEU A 552 0.59 13.98 -2.53
N PRO A 553 0.17 15.02 -1.81
CA PRO A 553 -0.96 14.87 -0.90
C PRO A 553 -2.25 14.60 -1.66
N THR A 554 -3.28 14.27 -0.91
CA THR A 554 -4.62 14.12 -1.45
C THR A 554 -5.04 15.39 -2.16
N GLY A 555 -5.43 15.25 -3.42
CA GLY A 555 -5.75 16.41 -4.25
C GLY A 555 -4.63 16.81 -5.21
N GLY A 556 -3.46 16.17 -5.12
CA GLY A 556 -2.37 16.35 -6.06
C GLY A 556 -1.61 17.66 -5.88
N LEU A 557 -1.05 18.15 -6.97
CA LEU A 557 -0.29 19.39 -6.96
C LEU A 557 -1.12 20.57 -6.45
N ALA A 558 -2.40 20.59 -6.78
CA ALA A 558 -3.28 21.66 -6.34
C ALA A 558 -3.40 21.75 -4.82
N ALA A 559 -3.18 20.64 -4.13
CA ALA A 559 -3.33 20.58 -2.68
C ALA A 559 -2.03 20.86 -1.92
N LEU A 560 -0.93 21.06 -2.62
CA LEU A 560 0.34 21.37 -1.95
C LEU A 560 0.24 22.71 -1.21
N SER A 561 0.70 22.72 0.03
CA SER A 561 0.77 23.93 0.82
C SER A 561 2.14 23.96 1.53
N PRO A 562 3.00 24.92 1.21
CA PRO A 562 2.86 25.95 0.18
C PRO A 562 2.76 25.40 -1.23
N LYS A 563 2.18 26.18 -2.11
CA LYS A 563 2.04 25.81 -3.52
C LYS A 563 3.42 25.61 -4.16
N LEU A 564 3.52 24.64 -5.05
CA LEU A 564 4.76 24.44 -5.81
C LEU A 564 5.12 25.75 -6.52
N THR A 565 6.31 26.26 -6.23
CA THR A 565 6.77 27.55 -6.75
C THR A 565 8.06 27.35 -7.53
N ILE A 566 8.11 27.90 -8.75
CA ILE A 566 9.28 27.82 -9.61
C ILE A 566 9.84 29.22 -9.80
N VAL A 567 11.09 29.38 -9.44
CA VAL A 567 11.77 30.67 -9.54
C VAL A 567 13.04 30.52 -10.36
N ARG A 568 13.47 31.63 -10.93
CA ARG A 568 14.68 31.66 -11.72
C ARG A 568 15.90 31.58 -10.81
N LYS A 569 16.76 30.61 -11.10
CA LYS A 569 18.03 30.49 -10.39
C LYS A 569 19.07 31.38 -11.08
N HIS A 570 19.64 32.28 -10.30
CA HIS A 570 20.69 33.13 -10.82
C HIS A 570 22.01 32.36 -10.76
N PRO A 571 22.90 32.55 -11.73
CA PRO A 571 24.18 31.84 -11.69
C PRO A 571 24.94 32.19 -10.42
N SER A 572 25.57 31.19 -9.83
CA SER A 572 26.35 31.39 -8.62
C SER A 572 27.50 32.34 -8.92
N SER A 573 27.60 33.36 -8.08
CA SER A 573 28.59 34.42 -8.26
C SER A 573 30.00 33.81 -8.19
N GLY A 574 30.80 34.05 -9.20
CA GLY A 574 32.19 33.62 -9.23
C GLY A 574 32.54 32.74 -10.40
N VAL A 575 31.57 32.18 -11.06
CA VAL A 575 31.88 31.51 -12.31
C VAL A 575 31.62 32.52 -13.42
N SER A 576 32.53 33.42 -13.54
CA SER A 576 32.58 34.17 -14.75
C SER A 576 33.09 33.20 -15.79
N THR A 577 32.23 32.60 -16.43
CA THR A 577 32.59 31.79 -17.56
C THR A 577 32.94 32.71 -18.68
N LEU A 578 34.11 33.18 -18.65
CA LEU A 578 34.73 33.61 -19.86
C LEU A 578 35.00 32.38 -20.68
N ASN A 579 33.99 31.79 -21.18
CA ASN A 579 34.16 30.79 -22.19
C ASN A 579 34.49 31.52 -23.47
N THR A 580 35.71 31.35 -23.87
CA THR A 580 36.23 31.97 -25.09
C THR A 580 35.51 31.47 -26.33
N SER A 581 34.76 30.40 -26.23
CA SER A 581 33.95 29.93 -27.35
C SER A 581 32.60 30.66 -27.43
N GLY A 582 32.21 31.36 -26.39
CA GLY A 582 31.07 32.27 -26.43
C GLY A 582 29.72 31.65 -26.59
N VAL A 583 29.57 30.36 -26.42
CA VAL A 583 28.33 29.71 -26.84
C VAL A 583 27.61 28.99 -25.71
N THR A 584 28.26 28.69 -24.60
CA THR A 584 27.57 28.02 -23.48
C THR A 584 27.16 29.08 -22.48
N ASP A 585 25.86 29.23 -22.32
CA ASP A 585 25.28 30.01 -21.22
C ASP A 585 25.76 29.42 -19.90
N ALA A 586 26.09 30.28 -18.94
CA ALA A 586 26.43 29.86 -17.60
C ALA A 586 25.30 29.02 -16.97
N ALA A 587 24.05 29.31 -17.36
CA ALA A 587 22.89 28.58 -16.89
C ALA A 587 22.93 27.11 -17.33
N ASP A 588 23.47 26.83 -18.52
CA ASP A 588 23.48 25.47 -19.05
C ASP A 588 24.38 24.53 -18.28
N ASP A 589 25.32 25.05 -17.52
CA ASP A 589 26.22 24.24 -16.70
C ASP A 589 25.73 24.10 -15.25
N ASP A 590 24.68 24.79 -14.87
CA ASP A 590 24.18 24.80 -13.51
C ASP A 590 23.10 23.74 -13.33
N LEU A 591 22.89 23.31 -12.08
CA LEU A 591 21.84 22.35 -11.72
C LEU A 591 20.70 23.08 -11.03
N PRO A 592 19.47 22.55 -11.14
CA PRO A 592 18.39 23.08 -10.32
C PRO A 592 18.69 22.86 -8.85
N SER A 593 18.16 23.72 -8.00
CA SER A 593 18.22 23.54 -6.56
C SER A 593 16.85 23.74 -5.97
N VAL A 594 16.67 23.32 -4.72
CA VAL A 594 15.33 23.27 -4.12
C VAL A 594 15.38 23.79 -2.69
N MET A 595 14.23 24.24 -2.24
CA MET A 595 13.96 24.46 -0.82
C MET A 595 12.71 23.67 -0.48
N THR A 596 12.88 22.50 0.08
CA THR A 596 11.78 21.54 0.22
C THR A 596 10.72 22.00 1.21
N CYS A 597 11.11 22.75 2.24
CA CYS A 597 10.12 23.22 3.21
C CYS A 597 9.14 24.23 2.61
N ALA A 598 9.50 24.86 1.51
CA ALA A 598 8.64 25.83 0.81
C ALA A 598 8.10 25.30 -0.52
N ASN A 599 8.41 24.07 -0.87
CA ASN A 599 8.08 23.48 -2.17
C ASN A 599 8.58 24.36 -3.32
N TYR A 600 9.83 24.73 -3.23
CA TYR A 600 10.46 25.75 -4.07
C TYR A 600 11.47 25.09 -4.99
N LEU A 601 11.34 25.32 -6.28
CA LEU A 601 12.31 24.86 -7.27
C LEU A 601 13.01 26.08 -7.87
N LYS A 602 14.30 26.16 -7.71
CA LYS A 602 15.12 27.18 -8.36
C LYS A 602 15.66 26.60 -9.66
N LEU A 603 15.19 27.11 -10.77
CA LEU A 603 15.46 26.56 -12.09
C LEU A 603 16.35 27.50 -12.89
N PRO A 604 17.53 27.06 -13.31
CA PRO A 604 18.34 27.88 -14.22
C PRO A 604 17.60 28.09 -15.55
N PRO A 605 17.77 29.24 -16.19
CA PRO A 605 17.12 29.51 -17.48
C PRO A 605 17.89 28.82 -18.61
N TYR A 606 17.77 27.49 -18.70
CA TYR A 606 18.48 26.70 -19.68
C TYR A 606 18.14 27.15 -21.11
N SER A 607 19.14 27.01 -21.98
CA SER A 607 19.00 27.50 -23.36
C SER A 607 18.06 26.65 -24.21
N THR A 608 17.98 25.35 -23.96
CA THR A 608 17.13 24.45 -24.74
C THR A 608 16.39 23.48 -23.83
N LYS A 609 15.33 22.89 -24.37
CA LYS A 609 14.56 21.85 -23.66
C LYS A 609 15.43 20.62 -23.38
N GLU A 610 16.30 20.26 -24.32
CA GLU A 610 17.15 19.08 -24.17
C GLU A 610 18.15 19.25 -23.03
N VAL A 611 18.78 20.42 -22.93
CA VAL A 611 19.68 20.71 -21.83
C VAL A 611 18.93 20.67 -20.50
N MET A 612 17.76 21.29 -20.45
CA MET A 612 16.94 21.28 -19.24
C MET A 612 16.56 19.85 -18.83
N ARG A 613 16.09 19.04 -19.79
CA ARG A 613 15.72 17.66 -19.49
C ARG A 613 16.89 16.89 -18.89
N LYS A 614 18.07 17.02 -19.49
CA LYS A 614 19.25 16.31 -19.00
C LYS A 614 19.62 16.74 -17.59
N LYS A 615 19.66 18.06 -17.36
CA LYS A 615 20.05 18.59 -16.04
C LYS A 615 18.97 18.31 -14.99
N LEU A 616 17.72 18.45 -15.34
CA LEU A 616 16.62 18.19 -14.39
C LEU A 616 16.56 16.72 -14.02
N LEU A 617 16.65 15.81 -14.99
CA LEU A 617 16.65 14.38 -14.70
C LEU A 617 17.84 13.99 -13.86
N TYR A 618 19.01 14.55 -14.15
CA TYR A 618 20.19 14.30 -13.33
C TYR A 618 19.92 14.73 -11.88
N ALA A 619 19.39 15.92 -11.68
CA ALA A 619 19.16 16.46 -10.34
C ALA A 619 18.14 15.62 -9.57
N ILE A 620 17.02 15.25 -10.20
CA ILE A 620 15.97 14.53 -9.48
C ILE A 620 16.33 13.07 -9.23
N LEU A 621 17.11 12.45 -10.12
CA LEU A 621 17.46 11.04 -9.95
C LEU A 621 18.71 10.86 -9.08
N GLU A 622 19.69 11.74 -9.23
CA GLU A 622 20.93 11.65 -8.44
C GLU A 622 20.80 12.36 -7.09
N GLY A 623 19.86 13.27 -6.96
CA GLY A 623 19.65 14.00 -5.73
C GLY A 623 18.86 13.25 -4.67
N ARG A 624 18.59 11.99 -4.88
CA ARG A 624 17.74 11.20 -3.97
C ARG A 624 18.35 10.96 -2.60
N GLY A 625 19.41 11.49 -2.25
CA GLY A 625 19.97 11.30 -0.92
C GLY A 625 20.60 12.55 -0.37
N SER A 626 20.61 13.61 -1.16
CA SER A 626 21.21 14.85 -0.71
C SER A 626 20.16 15.95 -0.71
N PHE A 627 19.70 16.28 0.47
CA PHE A 627 18.80 17.42 0.63
C PHE A 627 19.66 18.62 0.98
N ASP A 628 19.77 19.51 0.05
CA ASP A 628 20.51 20.73 0.28
C ASP A 628 19.61 21.67 1.05
N LEU A 629 19.99 21.94 2.28
CA LEU A 629 19.23 22.83 3.15
C LEU A 629 19.54 24.29 2.89
N SER A 630 20.32 24.60 1.87
CA SER A 630 20.67 25.97 1.54
C SER A 630 19.56 26.68 0.78
#